data_899729463a9aecf12d04458618d98ef0
#
_entry.id   899729463a9aecf12d04458618d98ef0
#
_cell.length_a   1.000
_cell.length_b   1.000
_cell.length_c   1.000
_cell.angle_alpha   90.00
_cell.angle_beta   90.00
_cell.angle_gamma   90.00
#
_symmetry.space_group_name_H-M   'P 1'
#
loop_
_entity.id
_entity.type
_entity.pdbx_description
1 polymer ?
#
loop_
_entity_poly.entity_id
_entity_poly.type
_entity_poly.pdbx_seq_one_letter_code
_entity_poly.pdbx_strand_id
1 'polypeptide(L)'
;MGTAQAVPAVTPIEQRGYAHPEVLVSTDWVAQHLNDPKVRLVESNENILLYDTGHIPGAVKIDWTTDLNDQLVRDYVDKSRLQELLRARGISSDTTIVFYGDKNNWWATYALWVLQLFGLKNVKVMDGGRLRWVDEGRSLTTDQPKYREGNITVGERDDGRIRAFREEVLGHLK
;
A
#
# COMPACT_ATOMS: atom_id res chain seq x y z
N MET A 1 27.87 12.16 -21.97
CA MET A 1 27.11 12.91 -20.95
C MET A 1 25.64 12.78 -21.34
N GLY A 2 24.92 11.86 -20.71
CA GLY A 2 23.48 11.70 -20.94
C GLY A 2 22.74 12.87 -20.27
N THR A 3 22.00 13.65 -21.05
CA THR A 3 21.07 14.65 -20.52
C THR A 3 19.98 13.91 -19.76
N ALA A 4 19.94 14.07 -18.44
CA ALA A 4 18.80 13.60 -17.63
C ALA A 4 17.54 14.24 -18.22
N GLN A 5 16.66 13.43 -18.76
CA GLN A 5 15.38 13.88 -19.28
C GLN A 5 14.55 14.34 -18.09
N ALA A 6 14.18 15.61 -18.05
CA ALA A 6 13.37 16.15 -16.97
C ALA A 6 12.03 15.40 -16.91
N VAL A 7 11.71 14.84 -15.75
CA VAL A 7 10.40 14.21 -15.51
C VAL A 7 9.32 15.29 -15.68
N PRO A 8 8.30 15.10 -16.52
CA PRO A 8 7.27 16.10 -16.74
C PRO A 8 6.60 16.53 -15.44
N ALA A 9 6.36 17.82 -15.27
CA ALA A 9 5.58 18.33 -14.15
C ALA A 9 4.19 17.69 -14.15
N VAL A 10 3.81 17.11 -13.02
CA VAL A 10 2.52 16.43 -12.87
C VAL A 10 1.54 17.39 -12.21
N THR A 11 0.33 17.48 -12.76
CA THR A 11 -0.78 18.20 -12.12
C THR A 11 -0.95 17.72 -10.66
N PRO A 12 -1.07 18.62 -9.69
CA PRO A 12 -1.33 18.25 -8.29
C PRO A 12 -2.55 17.34 -8.16
N ILE A 13 -2.49 16.40 -7.23
CA ILE A 13 -3.52 15.36 -7.03
C ILE A 13 -4.91 16.00 -6.86
N GLU A 14 -4.99 17.08 -6.08
CA GLU A 14 -6.21 17.80 -5.76
C GLU A 14 -6.86 18.47 -6.99
N GLN A 15 -6.07 18.69 -8.04
CA GLN A 15 -6.53 19.35 -9.28
C GLN A 15 -6.92 18.36 -10.39
N ARG A 16 -6.79 17.05 -10.15
CA ARG A 16 -7.07 16.01 -11.15
C ARG A 16 -8.53 15.57 -11.20
N GLY A 17 -9.40 16.11 -10.36
CA GLY A 17 -10.84 15.82 -10.36
C GLY A 17 -11.19 14.44 -9.79
N TYR A 18 -10.30 13.82 -8.98
CA TYR A 18 -10.63 12.60 -8.27
C TYR A 18 -11.70 12.84 -7.19
N ALA A 19 -12.64 11.90 -7.03
CA ALA A 19 -13.67 11.98 -5.99
C ALA A 19 -13.08 11.90 -4.58
N HIS A 20 -11.96 11.19 -4.42
CA HIS A 20 -11.27 10.93 -3.15
C HIS A 20 -9.76 11.17 -3.27
N PRO A 21 -9.31 12.42 -3.50
CA PRO A 21 -7.89 12.74 -3.65
C PRO A 21 -7.10 12.49 -2.37
N GLU A 22 -7.75 12.50 -1.21
CA GLU A 22 -7.15 12.29 0.11
C GLU A 22 -6.56 10.88 0.32
N VAL A 23 -6.94 9.90 -0.51
CA VAL A 23 -6.36 8.56 -0.46
C VAL A 23 -5.03 8.45 -1.23
N LEU A 24 -4.65 9.50 -1.94
CA LEU A 24 -3.40 9.56 -2.69
C LEU A 24 -2.40 10.49 -2.03
N VAL A 25 -1.13 10.15 -2.15
CA VAL A 25 -0.01 11.03 -1.78
C VAL A 25 1.01 11.07 -2.90
N SER A 26 1.70 12.21 -3.07
CA SER A 26 2.77 12.32 -4.07
C SER A 26 4.08 11.70 -3.58
N THR A 27 5.00 11.46 -4.51
CA THR A 27 6.39 11.07 -4.19
C THR A 27 7.10 12.12 -3.34
N ASP A 28 6.80 13.42 -3.55
CA ASP A 28 7.33 14.51 -2.73
C ASP A 28 6.81 14.44 -1.30
N TRP A 29 5.52 14.19 -1.12
CA TRP A 29 4.93 13.99 0.20
C TRP A 29 5.61 12.82 0.91
N VAL A 30 5.78 11.69 0.24
CA VAL A 30 6.48 10.52 0.80
C VAL A 30 7.91 10.87 1.20
N ALA A 31 8.66 11.56 0.33
CA ALA A 31 10.04 11.98 0.62
C ALA A 31 10.15 12.87 1.86
N GLN A 32 9.17 13.75 2.10
CA GLN A 32 9.11 14.60 3.27
C GLN A 32 8.74 13.85 4.56
N HIS A 33 8.12 12.68 4.47
CA HIS A 33 7.62 11.90 5.61
C HIS A 33 8.38 10.59 5.84
N LEU A 34 9.54 10.38 5.19
CA LEU A 34 10.34 9.15 5.36
C LEU A 34 10.72 8.85 6.82
N ASN A 35 10.93 9.90 7.62
CA ASN A 35 11.30 9.78 9.03
C ASN A 35 10.16 10.07 10.01
N ASP A 36 8.93 10.21 9.51
CA ASP A 36 7.76 10.42 10.38
C ASP A 36 7.37 9.10 11.05
N PRO A 37 7.43 9.01 12.39
CA PRO A 37 7.08 7.79 13.12
C PRO A 37 5.60 7.39 12.96
N LYS A 38 4.74 8.33 12.54
CA LYS A 38 3.32 8.09 12.27
C LYS A 38 3.01 7.70 10.84
N VAL A 39 4.02 7.61 9.99
CA VAL A 39 3.88 7.15 8.61
C VAL A 39 4.60 5.82 8.44
N ARG A 40 3.93 4.86 7.84
CA ARG A 40 4.52 3.58 7.48
C ARG A 40 4.38 3.33 5.99
N LEU A 41 5.52 3.36 5.29
CA LEU A 41 5.57 2.95 3.89
C LEU A 41 5.52 1.44 3.80
N VAL A 42 4.72 0.93 2.88
CA VAL A 42 4.55 -0.50 2.64
C VAL A 42 4.67 -0.78 1.16
N GLU A 43 5.64 -1.59 0.79
CA GLU A 43 5.79 -2.06 -0.59
C GLU A 43 5.04 -3.37 -0.79
N SER A 44 4.15 -3.40 -1.79
CA SER A 44 3.44 -4.61 -2.22
C SER A 44 3.50 -4.71 -3.74
N ASN A 45 4.26 -5.69 -4.24
CA ASN A 45 4.63 -5.87 -5.63
C ASN A 45 4.02 -7.14 -6.23
N GLU A 46 3.86 -7.17 -7.57
CA GLU A 46 3.67 -8.40 -8.31
C GLU A 46 4.92 -9.28 -8.19
N ASN A 47 6.09 -8.71 -8.46
CA ASN A 47 7.35 -9.39 -8.22
C ASN A 47 7.74 -9.22 -6.74
N ILE A 48 7.41 -10.22 -5.94
CA ILE A 48 7.67 -10.22 -4.48
C ILE A 48 9.15 -10.11 -4.11
N LEU A 49 10.06 -10.42 -5.03
CA LEU A 49 11.51 -10.32 -4.81
C LEU A 49 12.06 -8.90 -5.08
N LEU A 50 11.25 -8.04 -5.69
CA LEU A 50 11.70 -6.70 -6.08
C LEU A 50 12.10 -5.83 -4.89
N TYR A 51 11.37 -5.98 -3.76
CA TYR A 51 11.69 -5.29 -2.50
C TYR A 51 13.14 -5.55 -2.05
N ASP A 52 13.60 -6.79 -2.15
CA ASP A 52 14.92 -7.20 -1.68
C ASP A 52 16.06 -6.68 -2.59
N THR A 53 15.74 -6.31 -3.84
CA THR A 53 16.70 -5.68 -4.77
C THR A 53 16.87 -4.18 -4.51
N GLY A 54 15.99 -3.59 -3.74
CA GLY A 54 15.99 -2.18 -3.35
C GLY A 54 14.56 -1.65 -3.17
N HIS A 55 14.31 -0.94 -2.10
CA HIS A 55 13.03 -0.35 -1.74
C HIS A 55 13.20 1.08 -1.21
N ILE A 56 12.13 1.84 -1.06
CA ILE A 56 12.17 3.18 -0.48
C ILE A 56 12.66 3.07 0.96
N PRO A 57 13.62 3.92 1.42
CA PRO A 57 14.13 3.87 2.79
C PRO A 57 13.00 3.86 3.83
N GLY A 58 13.08 2.94 4.78
CA GLY A 58 12.07 2.78 5.83
C GLY A 58 10.80 2.03 5.42
N ALA A 59 10.64 1.66 4.16
CA ALA A 59 9.49 0.84 3.73
C ALA A 59 9.60 -0.59 4.25
N VAL A 60 8.45 -1.16 4.64
CA VAL A 60 8.31 -2.58 4.96
C VAL A 60 7.62 -3.31 3.81
N LYS A 61 7.83 -4.62 3.73
CA LYS A 61 7.21 -5.49 2.73
C LYS A 61 5.91 -6.10 3.25
N ILE A 62 4.90 -6.12 2.40
CA ILE A 62 3.75 -7.02 2.51
C ILE A 62 3.65 -7.83 1.21
N ASP A 63 3.79 -9.13 1.33
CA ASP A 63 3.61 -10.09 0.24
C ASP A 63 2.12 -10.42 0.11
N TRP A 64 1.51 -9.93 -0.96
CA TRP A 64 0.07 -10.14 -1.17
C TRP A 64 -0.32 -11.62 -1.24
N THR A 65 0.58 -12.51 -1.68
CA THR A 65 0.29 -13.93 -1.84
C THR A 65 0.17 -14.66 -0.53
N THR A 66 1.07 -14.37 0.42
CA THR A 66 1.18 -15.08 1.70
C THR A 66 0.60 -14.29 2.87
N ASP A 67 0.65 -12.96 2.81
CA ASP A 67 0.27 -12.10 3.91
C ASP A 67 -1.21 -11.64 3.84
N LEU A 68 -1.76 -11.48 2.63
CA LEU A 68 -3.10 -10.94 2.43
C LEU A 68 -4.14 -11.98 1.97
N ASN A 69 -3.71 -13.21 1.70
CA ASN A 69 -4.60 -14.30 1.30
C ASN A 69 -4.55 -15.43 2.34
N ASP A 70 -5.67 -16.13 2.49
CA ASP A 70 -5.70 -17.38 3.21
C ASP A 70 -4.97 -18.45 2.39
N GLN A 71 -4.15 -19.27 3.07
CA GLN A 71 -3.30 -20.25 2.40
C GLN A 71 -4.01 -21.60 2.15
N LEU A 72 -5.18 -21.80 2.70
CA LEU A 72 -5.93 -23.06 2.62
C LEU A 72 -7.21 -22.92 1.79
N VAL A 73 -7.90 -21.80 1.96
CA VAL A 73 -9.12 -21.50 1.23
C VAL A 73 -8.92 -20.31 0.30
N ARG A 74 -9.70 -20.24 -0.76
CA ARG A 74 -9.61 -19.15 -1.74
C ARG A 74 -10.33 -17.90 -1.21
N ASP A 75 -9.73 -17.27 -0.21
CA ASP A 75 -10.25 -16.08 0.46
C ASP A 75 -9.09 -15.20 0.95
N TYR A 76 -9.41 -14.07 1.57
CA TYR A 76 -8.45 -13.15 2.17
C TYR A 76 -8.03 -13.61 3.55
N VAL A 77 -6.93 -13.04 4.03
CA VAL A 77 -6.42 -13.22 5.38
C VAL A 77 -7.51 -12.96 6.44
N ASP A 78 -7.46 -13.68 7.53
CA ASP A 78 -8.35 -13.43 8.68
C ASP A 78 -7.89 -12.23 9.53
N LYS A 79 -8.77 -11.76 10.41
CA LYS A 79 -8.55 -10.61 11.27
C LYS A 79 -7.31 -10.76 12.16
N SER A 80 -7.13 -11.91 12.78
CA SER A 80 -6.03 -12.12 13.74
C SER A 80 -4.68 -12.05 13.04
N ARG A 81 -4.54 -12.75 11.92
CA ARG A 81 -3.32 -12.75 11.11
C ARG A 81 -3.03 -11.36 10.54
N LEU A 82 -4.05 -10.64 10.05
CA LEU A 82 -3.85 -9.28 9.57
C LEU A 82 -3.37 -8.35 10.70
N GLN A 83 -3.98 -8.45 11.88
CA GLN A 83 -3.58 -7.64 13.03
C GLN A 83 -2.14 -7.92 13.47
N GLU A 84 -1.75 -9.19 13.56
CA GLU A 84 -0.38 -9.60 13.88
C GLU A 84 0.61 -9.10 12.84
N LEU A 85 0.31 -9.26 11.55
CA LEU A 85 1.11 -8.75 10.45
C LEU A 85 1.37 -7.25 10.59
N LEU A 86 0.31 -6.46 10.75
CA LEU A 86 0.41 -5.00 10.83
C LEU A 86 1.21 -4.55 12.05
N ARG A 87 0.98 -5.20 13.22
CA ARG A 87 1.75 -4.94 14.43
C ARG A 87 3.23 -5.25 14.26
N ALA A 88 3.55 -6.39 13.66
CA ALA A 88 4.93 -6.78 13.37
C ALA A 88 5.64 -5.80 12.41
N ARG A 89 4.89 -5.07 11.58
CA ARG A 89 5.39 -4.00 10.69
C ARG A 89 5.45 -2.64 11.39
N GLY A 90 5.26 -2.58 12.69
CA GLY A 90 5.33 -1.35 13.49
C GLY A 90 4.15 -0.41 13.26
N ILE A 91 2.98 -0.94 12.91
CA ILE A 91 1.79 -0.15 12.63
C ILE A 91 0.93 -0.06 13.88
N SER A 92 0.60 1.16 14.27
CA SER A 92 -0.26 1.50 15.42
C SER A 92 -1.56 2.15 14.95
N SER A 93 -2.50 2.36 15.86
CA SER A 93 -3.83 2.88 15.52
C SER A 93 -3.83 4.30 14.95
N ASP A 94 -2.77 5.09 15.22
CA ASP A 94 -2.57 6.45 14.72
C ASP A 94 -1.59 6.51 13.53
N THR A 95 -1.18 5.36 13.00
CA THR A 95 -0.26 5.29 11.85
C THR A 95 -1.01 5.48 10.54
N THR A 96 -0.50 6.35 9.69
CA THR A 96 -0.89 6.43 8.27
C THR A 96 -0.10 5.41 7.48
N ILE A 97 -0.79 4.48 6.85
CA ILE A 97 -0.19 3.45 6.00
C ILE A 97 -0.17 3.95 4.57
N VAL A 98 0.98 3.95 3.93
CA VAL A 98 1.12 4.37 2.53
C VAL A 98 1.67 3.22 1.71
N PHE A 99 0.82 2.67 0.85
CA PHE A 99 1.20 1.61 -0.07
C PHE A 99 1.83 2.16 -1.35
N TYR A 100 2.80 1.44 -1.87
CA TYR A 100 3.32 1.60 -3.21
C TYR A 100 3.79 0.25 -3.76
N GLY A 101 3.98 0.16 -5.07
CA GLY A 101 4.45 -1.07 -5.68
C GLY A 101 4.80 -0.91 -7.17
N ASP A 102 5.09 -2.04 -7.79
CA ASP A 102 5.29 -2.18 -9.23
C ASP A 102 3.96 -2.22 -10.01
N LYS A 103 4.04 -2.44 -11.32
CA LYS A 103 2.86 -2.62 -12.20
C LYS A 103 1.76 -1.59 -11.97
N ASN A 104 2.15 -0.30 -11.95
CA ASN A 104 1.23 0.82 -11.73
C ASN A 104 0.42 0.70 -10.42
N ASN A 105 1.07 0.25 -9.34
CA ASN A 105 0.45 0.06 -8.02
C ASN A 105 -0.65 -1.02 -7.96
N TRP A 106 -0.72 -1.96 -8.89
CA TRP A 106 -1.78 -2.97 -8.91
C TRP A 106 -1.93 -3.66 -7.54
N TRP A 107 -0.84 -4.21 -7.02
CA TRP A 107 -0.89 -4.92 -5.73
C TRP A 107 -0.87 -4.00 -4.51
N ALA A 108 -0.38 -2.78 -4.66
CA ALA A 108 -0.51 -1.73 -3.65
C ALA A 108 -1.98 -1.33 -3.43
N THR A 109 -2.74 -1.17 -4.53
CA THR A 109 -4.18 -0.88 -4.45
C THR A 109 -5.00 -2.07 -3.97
N TYR A 110 -4.59 -3.30 -4.33
CA TYR A 110 -5.17 -4.52 -3.76
C TYR A 110 -4.98 -4.59 -2.24
N ALA A 111 -3.76 -4.32 -1.74
CA ALA A 111 -3.48 -4.29 -0.32
C ALA A 111 -4.32 -3.23 0.41
N LEU A 112 -4.41 -2.01 -0.15
CA LEU A 112 -5.31 -0.96 0.37
C LEU A 112 -6.75 -1.47 0.49
N TRP A 113 -7.27 -2.09 -0.57
CA TRP A 113 -8.64 -2.61 -0.60
C TRP A 113 -8.85 -3.71 0.46
N VAL A 114 -7.90 -4.66 0.62
CA VAL A 114 -7.98 -5.68 1.68
C VAL A 114 -8.05 -5.03 3.06
N LEU A 115 -7.20 -4.03 3.35
CA LEU A 115 -7.24 -3.33 4.63
C LEU A 115 -8.58 -2.59 4.86
N GLN A 116 -9.17 -2.05 3.80
CA GLN A 116 -10.48 -1.39 3.88
C GLN A 116 -11.62 -2.36 4.20
N LEU A 117 -11.52 -3.65 3.84
CA LEU A 117 -12.49 -4.68 4.27
C LEU A 117 -12.56 -4.79 5.79
N PHE A 118 -11.45 -4.52 6.47
CA PHE A 118 -11.35 -4.53 7.94
C PHE A 118 -11.54 -3.15 8.57
N GLY A 119 -12.06 -2.19 7.81
CA GLY A 119 -12.43 -0.87 8.30
C GLY A 119 -11.28 0.10 8.53
N LEU A 120 -10.06 -0.19 8.08
CA LEU A 120 -8.94 0.74 8.19
C LEU A 120 -9.15 1.94 7.26
N LYS A 121 -9.05 3.16 7.81
CA LYS A 121 -9.31 4.41 7.08
C LYS A 121 -8.03 5.18 6.75
N ASN A 122 -6.99 5.09 7.60
CA ASN A 122 -5.72 5.79 7.41
C ASN A 122 -4.79 5.01 6.44
N VAL A 123 -5.32 4.66 5.27
CA VAL A 123 -4.60 3.92 4.25
C VAL A 123 -4.59 4.73 2.96
N LYS A 124 -3.40 4.92 2.40
CA LYS A 124 -3.15 5.73 1.21
C LYS A 124 -2.32 4.97 0.19
N VAL A 125 -2.27 5.48 -1.04
CA VAL A 125 -1.39 4.98 -2.11
C VAL A 125 -0.50 6.10 -2.61
N MET A 126 0.78 5.81 -2.81
CA MET A 126 1.71 6.75 -3.45
C MET A 126 1.45 6.80 -4.96
N ASP A 127 1.06 7.97 -5.44
CA ASP A 127 0.79 8.20 -6.87
C ASP A 127 2.04 7.98 -7.72
N GLY A 128 1.88 7.22 -8.81
CA GLY A 128 2.97 6.82 -9.70
C GLY A 128 3.80 5.63 -9.22
N GLY A 129 3.59 5.17 -7.99
CA GLY A 129 4.20 3.95 -7.44
C GLY A 129 5.73 3.94 -7.48
N ARG A 130 6.28 2.73 -7.44
CA ARG A 130 7.73 2.52 -7.47
C ARG A 130 8.40 3.10 -8.73
N LEU A 131 7.75 2.99 -9.89
CA LEU A 131 8.32 3.46 -11.14
C LEU A 131 8.62 4.97 -11.08
N ARG A 132 7.63 5.76 -10.64
CA ARG A 132 7.80 7.21 -10.55
C ARG A 132 8.90 7.61 -9.56
N TRP A 133 8.99 6.94 -8.41
CA TRP A 133 10.05 7.19 -7.44
C TRP A 133 11.45 7.01 -8.07
N VAL A 134 11.63 5.95 -8.86
CA VAL A 134 12.87 5.65 -9.57
C VAL A 134 13.13 6.64 -10.70
N ASP A 135 12.12 6.97 -11.51
CA ASP A 135 12.23 7.90 -12.63
C ASP A 135 12.60 9.32 -12.16
N GLU A 136 12.20 9.71 -10.96
CA GLU A 136 12.59 10.96 -10.31
C GLU A 136 14.03 10.91 -9.75
N GLY A 137 14.76 9.80 -9.93
CA GLY A 137 16.13 9.64 -9.46
C GLY A 137 16.26 9.53 -7.93
N ARG A 138 15.18 9.19 -7.23
CA ARG A 138 15.18 9.07 -5.77
C ARG A 138 15.84 7.78 -5.32
N SER A 139 16.47 7.83 -4.13
CA SER A 139 17.25 6.73 -3.60
C SER A 139 16.38 5.52 -3.21
N LEU A 140 16.93 4.34 -3.45
CA LEU A 140 16.47 3.07 -2.90
C LEU A 140 17.54 2.51 -1.95
N THR A 141 17.15 1.64 -1.04
CA THR A 141 18.03 0.92 -0.12
C THR A 141 17.67 -0.57 -0.08
N THR A 142 18.63 -1.39 0.31
CA THR A 142 18.41 -2.79 0.67
C THR A 142 18.38 -3.02 2.18
N ASP A 143 18.52 -1.95 2.97
CA ASP A 143 18.52 -2.02 4.43
C ASP A 143 17.13 -2.37 4.94
N GLN A 144 17.02 -3.50 5.66
CA GLN A 144 15.75 -3.96 6.24
C GLN A 144 15.40 -3.12 7.48
N PRO A 145 14.34 -2.32 7.45
CA PRO A 145 13.98 -1.51 8.60
C PRO A 145 13.49 -2.39 9.76
N LYS A 146 13.86 -2.02 10.97
CA LYS A 146 13.37 -2.68 12.19
C LYS A 146 12.51 -1.70 12.97
N TYR A 147 11.26 -2.05 13.16
CA TYR A 147 10.31 -1.27 13.95
C TYR A 147 9.93 -2.00 15.23
N ARG A 148 9.68 -1.23 16.28
CA ARG A 148 9.02 -1.76 17.46
C ARG A 148 7.62 -2.22 17.06
N GLU A 149 7.14 -3.30 17.66
CA GLU A 149 5.80 -3.80 17.45
C GLU A 149 4.75 -2.70 17.71
N GLY A 150 3.83 -2.54 16.77
CA GLY A 150 2.73 -1.59 16.86
C GLY A 150 1.58 -2.11 17.72
N ASN A 151 0.56 -1.28 17.92
CA ASN A 151 -0.59 -1.60 18.77
C ASN A 151 -1.94 -1.51 18.05
N ILE A 152 -1.94 -1.54 16.71
CA ILE A 152 -3.18 -1.44 15.95
C ILE A 152 -4.19 -2.50 16.35
N THR A 153 -5.47 -2.12 16.40
CA THR A 153 -6.60 -3.04 16.50
C THR A 153 -7.39 -3.01 15.20
N VAL A 154 -7.56 -4.17 14.60
CA VAL A 154 -8.25 -4.35 13.33
C VAL A 154 -9.72 -4.69 13.60
N GLY A 155 -10.64 -4.09 12.85
CA GLY A 155 -12.07 -4.37 12.93
C GLY A 155 -12.45 -5.75 12.37
N GLU A 156 -13.71 -6.11 12.46
CA GLU A 156 -14.24 -7.28 11.75
C GLU A 156 -14.31 -7.00 10.26
N ARG A 157 -14.12 -8.04 9.44
CA ARG A 157 -14.22 -7.93 7.99
C ARG A 157 -15.67 -7.67 7.57
N ASP A 158 -15.88 -6.62 6.80
CA ASP A 158 -17.17 -6.28 6.22
C ASP A 158 -17.15 -6.52 4.71
N ASP A 159 -17.50 -7.74 4.33
CA ASP A 159 -17.57 -8.16 2.93
C ASP A 159 -18.75 -7.48 2.19
N GLY A 160 -19.83 -7.13 2.89
CA GLY A 160 -21.03 -6.57 2.26
C GLY A 160 -20.86 -5.13 1.75
N ARG A 161 -19.80 -4.44 2.16
CA ARG A 161 -19.61 -3.02 1.84
C ARG A 161 -18.92 -2.77 0.51
N ILE A 162 -17.85 -3.50 0.21
CA ILE A 162 -17.00 -3.22 -0.96
C ILE A 162 -16.61 -4.50 -1.73
N ARG A 163 -17.24 -5.64 -1.45
CA ARG A 163 -17.02 -6.90 -2.13
C ARG A 163 -18.33 -7.37 -2.76
N ALA A 164 -18.27 -7.79 -4.01
CA ALA A 164 -19.40 -8.42 -4.70
C ALA A 164 -19.14 -9.92 -4.85
N PHE A 165 -20.10 -10.73 -4.46
CA PHE A 165 -20.06 -12.17 -4.65
C PHE A 165 -20.68 -12.58 -5.99
N ARG A 166 -20.33 -13.78 -6.45
CA ARG A 166 -20.81 -14.34 -7.73
C ARG A 166 -22.32 -14.25 -7.90
N GLU A 167 -23.08 -14.59 -6.86
CA GLU A 167 -24.55 -14.61 -6.92
C GLU A 167 -25.15 -13.22 -7.06
N GLU A 168 -24.54 -12.20 -6.42
CA GLU A 168 -24.95 -10.80 -6.59
C GLU A 168 -24.71 -10.33 -8.02
N VAL A 169 -23.51 -10.61 -8.57
CA VAL A 169 -23.19 -10.26 -9.96
C VAL A 169 -24.15 -10.95 -10.93
N LEU A 170 -24.43 -12.24 -10.74
CA LEU A 170 -25.40 -12.97 -11.57
C LEU A 170 -26.81 -12.43 -11.44
N GLY A 171 -27.20 -11.94 -10.26
CA GLY A 171 -28.51 -11.30 -10.04
C GLY A 171 -28.70 -10.03 -10.86
N HIS A 172 -27.64 -9.26 -11.06
CA HIS A 172 -27.66 -8.02 -11.86
C HIS A 172 -27.59 -8.24 -13.38
N LEU A 173 -27.28 -9.44 -13.83
CA LEU A 173 -27.22 -9.77 -15.26
C LEU A 173 -28.55 -10.30 -15.81
N LYS A 174 -29.58 -10.49 -14.97
CA LYS A 174 -30.94 -10.89 -15.35
C LYS A 174 -31.85 -9.70 -15.46
#